data_abbea288acf706e662a37c8cdb78e616
#
_entry.id   abbea288acf706e662a37c8cdb78e616
#
_cell.length_a   1.000
_cell.length_b   1.000
_cell.length_c   1.000
_cell.angle_alpha   90.00
_cell.angle_beta   90.00
_cell.angle_gamma   90.00
#
_symmetry.space_group_name_H-M   'P 1'
#
loop_
_entity.id
_entity.type
_entity.pdbx_description
1 polymer ?
#
loop_
_entity_poly.entity_id
_entity_poly.type
_entity_poly.pdbx_seq_one_letter_code
_entity_poly.pdbx_strand_id
1 'polypeptide(L)'
;MSLEFNRRSFLKYSAAAAVAVAGSSLLVGCGEDEYQKTGKIGSTLKLMGTFKTYKSTDEHTKAPAYDSTKKKFTCTVNIKCTTKKVPLCVNNGCFELTVTNDDGKKNYAGSSHINVSPTILDLYESDDAQDFTITVTGTTDNPLNITAGDTVEFKYWPRIQASSGNSGYTRAFCTWKMTAKDNGSSGITLE
;
A
#
# COMPACT_ATOMS: atom_id res chain seq x y z
N MET A 1 -50.83 -3.27 -9.86
CA MET A 1 -50.35 -2.63 -8.62
C MET A 1 -48.89 -2.20 -8.85
N SER A 2 -48.69 -0.92 -9.08
CA SER A 2 -47.33 -0.37 -9.21
C SER A 2 -46.85 0.04 -7.83
N LEU A 3 -45.74 -0.52 -7.42
CA LEU A 3 -45.05 -0.11 -6.18
C LEU A 3 -44.29 1.18 -6.46
N GLU A 4 -44.84 2.31 -6.06
CA GLU A 4 -44.13 3.58 -6.06
C GLU A 4 -43.05 3.55 -4.96
N PHE A 5 -41.78 3.41 -5.36
CA PHE A 5 -40.64 3.54 -4.47
C PHE A 5 -40.38 5.04 -4.21
N ASN A 6 -40.80 5.52 -3.03
CA ASN A 6 -40.58 6.87 -2.59
C ASN A 6 -39.15 7.01 -2.03
N ARG A 7 -38.42 8.11 -2.39
CA ARG A 7 -37.06 8.43 -1.94
C ARG A 7 -36.89 8.39 -0.40
N ARG A 8 -37.97 8.63 0.36
CA ARG A 8 -37.97 8.53 1.83
C ARG A 8 -37.93 7.09 2.34
N SER A 9 -38.41 6.11 1.58
CA SER A 9 -38.32 4.69 1.91
C SER A 9 -36.92 4.16 1.70
N PHE A 10 -36.20 4.63 0.67
CA PHE A 10 -34.84 4.25 0.39
C PHE A 10 -33.90 4.65 1.55
N LEU A 11 -34.05 5.86 2.11
CA LEU A 11 -33.24 6.35 3.24
C LEU A 11 -33.52 5.60 4.56
N LYS A 12 -34.72 5.05 4.75
CA LYS A 12 -35.04 4.26 5.94
C LYS A 12 -34.46 2.84 5.88
N TYR A 13 -34.30 2.27 4.70
CA TYR A 13 -33.67 0.95 4.52
C TYR A 13 -32.16 1.01 4.44
N SER A 14 -31.57 2.12 4.01
CA SER A 14 -30.10 2.30 4.00
C SER A 14 -29.53 2.55 5.41
N ALA A 15 -30.33 3.07 6.36
CA ALA A 15 -29.88 3.27 7.73
C ALA A 15 -29.89 1.98 8.58
N ALA A 16 -30.65 0.95 8.19
CA ALA A 16 -30.71 -0.33 8.91
C ALA A 16 -29.63 -1.34 8.48
N ALA A 17 -28.93 -1.09 7.37
CA ALA A 17 -27.85 -1.95 6.88
C ALA A 17 -26.46 -1.62 7.45
N ALA A 18 -26.34 -0.58 8.29
CA ALA A 18 -25.04 -0.08 8.78
C ALA A 18 -24.58 -0.69 10.13
N VAL A 19 -25.29 -1.67 10.71
CA VAL A 19 -24.98 -2.14 12.08
C VAL A 19 -24.62 -3.63 12.18
N ALA A 20 -24.34 -4.33 11.11
CA ALA A 20 -24.02 -5.76 11.19
C ALA A 20 -22.76 -6.17 10.40
N VAL A 21 -21.64 -5.44 10.52
CA VAL A 21 -20.34 -5.93 10.02
C VAL A 21 -19.22 -5.65 11.03
N ALA A 22 -19.43 -6.12 12.25
CA ALA A 22 -18.30 -6.41 13.13
C ALA A 22 -18.06 -7.93 13.06
N GLY A 23 -17.15 -8.35 12.18
CA GLY A 23 -16.66 -9.73 12.19
C GLY A 23 -16.99 -10.57 10.96
N SER A 24 -16.53 -10.18 9.80
CA SER A 24 -16.18 -11.14 8.75
C SER A 24 -15.30 -10.45 7.68
N SER A 25 -14.17 -11.06 7.42
CA SER A 25 -13.19 -10.71 6.40
C SER A 25 -13.66 -11.02 4.95
N LEU A 26 -14.91 -10.68 4.63
CA LEU A 26 -15.51 -10.92 3.32
C LEU A 26 -16.34 -9.70 2.85
N LEU A 27 -15.68 -8.55 2.74
CA LEU A 27 -16.10 -7.55 1.76
C LEU A 27 -15.11 -7.62 0.59
N VAL A 28 -15.27 -8.65 -0.22
CA VAL A 28 -14.89 -8.57 -1.62
C VAL A 28 -15.88 -7.59 -2.24
N GLY A 29 -15.54 -6.29 -2.19
CA GLY A 29 -16.37 -5.24 -2.72
C GLY A 29 -16.54 -5.42 -4.23
N CYS A 30 -17.75 -5.43 -4.70
CA CYS A 30 -18.09 -5.13 -6.09
C CYS A 30 -17.44 -3.81 -6.47
N GLY A 31 -16.42 -3.84 -7.34
CA GLY A 31 -15.81 -2.64 -7.92
C GLY A 31 -14.33 -2.44 -7.64
N GLU A 32 -13.57 -3.44 -7.18
CA GLU A 32 -12.11 -3.35 -7.30
C GLU A 32 -11.78 -3.36 -8.80
N ASP A 33 -11.20 -2.25 -9.26
CA ASP A 33 -10.62 -2.16 -10.58
C ASP A 33 -9.68 -3.36 -10.76
N GLU A 34 -9.77 -4.08 -11.86
CA GLU A 34 -8.93 -5.25 -12.17
C GLU A 34 -7.44 -4.95 -11.97
N TYR A 35 -7.08 -3.66 -12.10
CA TYR A 35 -5.72 -3.16 -12.02
C TYR A 35 -5.33 -2.53 -10.66
N GLN A 36 -6.25 -2.46 -9.69
CA GLN A 36 -6.00 -1.85 -8.39
C GLN A 36 -6.38 -2.81 -7.27
N LYS A 37 -5.45 -3.07 -6.36
CA LYS A 37 -5.67 -3.93 -5.21
C LYS A 37 -5.35 -3.17 -3.92
N THR A 38 -6.26 -3.22 -2.97
CA THR A 38 -6.09 -2.57 -1.67
C THR A 38 -6.20 -3.58 -0.55
N GLY A 39 -5.36 -3.44 0.47
CA GLY A 39 -5.36 -4.27 1.66
C GLY A 39 -4.80 -3.56 2.88
N LYS A 40 -4.89 -4.23 4.02
CA LYS A 40 -4.26 -3.81 5.27
C LYS A 40 -2.83 -4.33 5.35
N ILE A 41 -2.03 -3.83 6.29
CA ILE A 41 -0.72 -4.37 6.63
C ILE A 41 -0.79 -5.90 6.80
N GLY A 42 0.18 -6.60 6.25
CA GLY A 42 0.27 -8.06 6.27
C GLY A 42 -0.59 -8.76 5.22
N SER A 43 -1.40 -8.03 4.46
CA SER A 43 -2.16 -8.62 3.36
C SER A 43 -1.26 -8.99 2.20
N THR A 44 -1.56 -10.13 1.58
CA THR A 44 -0.97 -10.50 0.28
C THR A 44 -1.91 -10.03 -0.82
N LEU A 45 -1.41 -9.15 -1.67
CA LEU A 45 -2.15 -8.62 -2.82
C LEU A 45 -1.67 -9.33 -4.08
N LYS A 46 -2.61 -9.73 -4.95
CA LYS A 46 -2.32 -10.46 -6.19
C LYS A 46 -2.70 -9.59 -7.37
N LEU A 47 -1.73 -9.39 -8.26
CA LEU A 47 -1.93 -8.64 -9.48
C LEU A 47 -1.15 -9.32 -10.63
N MET A 48 0.01 -8.79 -11.02
CA MET A 48 0.96 -9.45 -11.93
C MET A 48 2.00 -10.29 -11.18
N GLY A 49 1.83 -10.39 -9.89
CA GLY A 49 2.64 -11.12 -8.95
C GLY A 49 1.88 -11.29 -7.63
N THR A 50 2.57 -11.76 -6.62
CA THR A 50 2.11 -11.75 -5.25
C THR A 50 3.00 -10.79 -4.45
N PHE A 51 2.37 -9.85 -3.75
CA PHE A 51 3.03 -8.78 -3.03
C PHE A 51 2.53 -8.78 -1.59
N LYS A 52 3.40 -8.93 -0.63
CA LYS A 52 3.05 -9.00 0.80
C LYS A 52 3.87 -8.01 1.60
N THR A 53 3.21 -7.23 2.47
CA THR A 53 3.85 -6.54 3.59
C THR A 53 3.81 -7.41 4.83
N TYR A 54 4.69 -7.16 5.79
CA TYR A 54 4.77 -7.91 7.04
C TYR A 54 3.98 -7.21 8.16
N LYS A 55 3.47 -8.01 9.12
CA LYS A 55 2.85 -7.51 10.35
C LYS A 55 3.88 -7.42 11.48
N SER A 56 3.68 -6.47 12.39
CA SER A 56 4.54 -6.32 13.56
C SER A 56 4.57 -7.57 14.47
N THR A 57 3.50 -8.35 14.49
CA THR A 57 3.38 -9.59 15.27
C THR A 57 4.11 -10.77 14.65
N ASP A 58 4.27 -10.78 13.32
CA ASP A 58 4.83 -11.92 12.59
C ASP A 58 6.35 -11.74 12.40
N GLU A 59 6.77 -10.54 11.98
CA GLU A 59 8.17 -10.20 11.72
C GLU A 59 8.44 -8.73 12.03
N HIS A 60 8.70 -8.46 13.28
CA HIS A 60 8.82 -7.10 13.82
C HIS A 60 9.82 -6.20 13.07
N THR A 61 10.95 -6.74 12.64
CA THR A 61 11.99 -5.96 11.93
C THR A 61 11.65 -5.64 10.47
N LYS A 62 10.68 -6.33 9.90
CA LYS A 62 10.23 -6.18 8.50
C LYS A 62 8.92 -5.42 8.36
N ALA A 63 8.17 -5.31 9.45
CA ALA A 63 6.90 -4.59 9.48
C ALA A 63 7.09 -3.10 9.17
N PRO A 64 6.09 -2.42 8.57
CA PRO A 64 6.12 -0.99 8.42
C PRO A 64 6.36 -0.27 9.76
N ALA A 65 7.34 0.62 9.78
CA ALA A 65 7.74 1.37 10.96
C ALA A 65 8.08 2.82 10.59
N TYR A 66 7.81 3.73 11.51
CA TYR A 66 8.19 5.13 11.39
C TYR A 66 9.06 5.56 12.56
N ASP A 67 10.27 6.01 12.24
CA ASP A 67 11.20 6.63 13.19
C ASP A 67 10.96 8.14 13.19
N SER A 68 10.30 8.64 14.24
CA SER A 68 9.95 10.06 14.38
C SER A 68 11.17 10.97 14.58
N THR A 69 12.27 10.44 15.12
CA THR A 69 13.52 11.19 15.32
C THR A 69 14.25 11.38 13.99
N LYS A 70 14.34 10.33 13.18
CA LYS A 70 15.00 10.37 11.87
C LYS A 70 14.07 10.80 10.75
N LYS A 71 12.78 10.98 11.03
CA LYS A 71 11.75 11.29 10.03
C LYS A 71 11.79 10.29 8.86
N LYS A 72 11.83 9.01 9.21
CA LYS A 72 12.04 7.92 8.27
C LYS A 72 10.98 6.84 8.39
N PHE A 73 10.32 6.52 7.30
CA PHE A 73 9.46 5.34 7.17
C PHE A 73 10.28 4.20 6.56
N THR A 74 10.07 2.99 7.05
CA THR A 74 10.72 1.78 6.51
C THR A 74 9.71 0.64 6.51
N CYS A 75 9.68 -0.14 5.45
CA CYS A 75 8.94 -1.41 5.40
C CYS A 75 9.63 -2.40 4.48
N THR A 76 9.29 -3.68 4.63
CA THR A 76 9.72 -4.72 3.70
C THR A 76 8.52 -5.25 2.93
N VAL A 77 8.68 -5.38 1.61
CA VAL A 77 7.71 -6.00 0.72
C VAL A 77 8.31 -7.28 0.14
N ASN A 78 7.63 -8.39 0.36
CA ASN A 78 7.95 -9.64 -0.31
C ASN A 78 7.27 -9.65 -1.68
N ILE A 79 8.03 -9.86 -2.73
CA ILE A 79 7.58 -9.81 -4.13
C ILE A 79 7.93 -11.13 -4.83
N LYS A 80 6.91 -11.75 -5.44
CA LYS A 80 7.04 -12.88 -6.35
C LYS A 80 6.41 -12.50 -7.69
N CYS A 81 7.17 -12.60 -8.78
CA CYS A 81 6.62 -12.48 -10.13
C CYS A 81 5.78 -13.70 -10.48
N THR A 82 4.63 -13.52 -11.13
CA THR A 82 3.78 -14.61 -11.62
C THR A 82 3.45 -14.48 -13.11
N THR A 83 4.06 -13.51 -13.80
CA THR A 83 3.93 -13.33 -15.25
C THR A 83 4.99 -14.13 -16.00
N LYS A 84 4.53 -14.99 -16.93
CA LYS A 84 5.42 -15.90 -17.69
C LYS A 84 6.26 -15.23 -18.78
N LYS A 85 5.88 -14.04 -19.24
CA LYS A 85 6.47 -13.45 -20.46
C LYS A 85 7.36 -12.25 -20.21
N VAL A 86 7.23 -11.59 -19.08
CA VAL A 86 7.93 -10.35 -18.78
C VAL A 86 8.32 -10.28 -17.32
N PRO A 87 9.58 -9.92 -17.02
CA PRO A 87 10.03 -9.77 -15.65
C PRO A 87 9.44 -8.50 -15.01
N LEU A 88 9.35 -8.51 -13.69
CA LEU A 88 9.06 -7.31 -12.90
C LEU A 88 10.35 -6.55 -12.61
N CYS A 89 10.29 -5.25 -12.73
CA CYS A 89 11.34 -4.35 -12.28
C CYS A 89 10.98 -3.82 -10.89
N VAL A 90 11.94 -3.85 -9.96
CA VAL A 90 11.77 -3.34 -8.59
C VAL A 90 12.85 -2.32 -8.29
N ASN A 91 12.48 -1.05 -8.26
CA ASN A 91 13.38 0.08 -7.99
C ASN A 91 12.64 1.24 -7.28
N ASN A 92 13.35 2.32 -7.02
CA ASN A 92 12.83 3.49 -6.30
C ASN A 92 11.55 4.09 -6.93
N GLY A 93 11.43 4.00 -8.25
CA GLY A 93 10.26 4.53 -8.95
C GLY A 93 9.01 3.63 -8.89
N CYS A 94 9.12 2.44 -8.30
CA CYS A 94 7.99 1.50 -8.17
C CYS A 94 7.15 1.74 -6.92
N PHE A 95 7.55 2.66 -6.04
CA PHE A 95 6.90 2.86 -4.74
C PHE A 95 6.48 4.30 -4.52
N GLU A 96 5.47 4.47 -3.70
CA GLU A 96 4.95 5.77 -3.25
C GLU A 96 4.44 5.62 -1.81
N LEU A 97 4.72 6.61 -0.98
CA LEU A 97 4.10 6.78 0.33
C LEU A 97 3.23 8.04 0.30
N THR A 98 2.01 7.90 0.77
CA THR A 98 1.09 9.03 0.95
C THR A 98 0.73 9.15 2.41
N VAL A 99 0.85 10.32 2.98
CA VAL A 99 0.40 10.65 4.33
C VAL A 99 -0.74 11.66 4.20
N THR A 100 -1.88 11.34 4.82
CA THR A 100 -3.06 12.21 4.86
C THR A 100 -3.35 12.55 6.32
N ASN A 101 -3.41 13.84 6.62
CA ASN A 101 -3.74 14.43 7.91
C ASN A 101 -4.72 15.60 7.73
N ASP A 102 -5.02 16.33 8.81
CA ASP A 102 -5.93 17.49 8.78
C ASP A 102 -5.44 18.63 7.87
N ASP A 103 -4.13 18.76 7.68
CA ASP A 103 -3.53 19.76 6.78
C ASP A 103 -3.59 19.35 5.29
N GLY A 104 -4.02 18.13 5.01
CA GLY A 104 -4.17 17.62 3.65
C GLY A 104 -3.32 16.38 3.35
N LYS A 105 -3.01 16.20 2.08
CA LYS A 105 -2.35 15.00 1.54
C LYS A 105 -0.96 15.32 1.03
N LYS A 106 0.05 14.60 1.50
CA LYS A 106 1.45 14.68 1.05
C LYS A 106 1.90 13.37 0.42
N ASN A 107 2.56 13.46 -0.72
CA ASN A 107 3.08 12.31 -1.44
C ASN A 107 4.62 12.31 -1.44
N TYR A 108 5.20 11.12 -1.28
CA TYR A 108 6.64 10.88 -1.31
C TYR A 108 6.89 9.79 -2.35
N ALA A 109 7.50 10.16 -3.47
CA ALA A 109 7.75 9.27 -4.59
C ALA A 109 9.08 9.62 -5.28
N GLY A 110 9.60 8.65 -6.05
CA GLY A 110 10.85 8.82 -6.81
C GLY A 110 12.11 8.76 -5.94
N SER A 111 13.27 8.88 -6.59
CA SER A 111 14.57 8.66 -5.94
C SER A 111 14.98 9.74 -4.93
N SER A 112 14.32 10.89 -4.93
CA SER A 112 14.53 11.94 -3.91
C SER A 112 13.94 11.57 -2.54
N HIS A 113 12.94 10.70 -2.52
CA HIS A 113 12.23 10.29 -1.31
C HIS A 113 12.38 8.81 -0.99
N ILE A 114 12.53 7.97 -2.01
CA ILE A 114 12.46 6.51 -1.87
C ILE A 114 13.80 5.87 -2.20
N ASN A 115 14.24 5.00 -1.30
CA ASN A 115 15.35 4.08 -1.53
C ASN A 115 14.88 2.65 -1.37
N VAL A 116 15.23 1.79 -2.34
CA VAL A 116 14.86 0.37 -2.38
C VAL A 116 16.13 -0.48 -2.35
N SER A 117 16.14 -1.51 -1.52
CA SER A 117 17.25 -2.45 -1.42
C SER A 117 16.74 -3.90 -1.26
N PRO A 118 17.20 -4.84 -2.10
CA PRO A 118 17.99 -4.63 -3.30
C PRO A 118 17.19 -3.95 -4.43
N THR A 119 17.85 -3.47 -5.46
CA THR A 119 17.23 -3.06 -6.73
C THR A 119 17.40 -4.19 -7.72
N ILE A 120 16.30 -4.62 -8.34
CA ILE A 120 16.27 -5.67 -9.35
C ILE A 120 15.58 -5.12 -10.61
N LEU A 121 16.20 -5.32 -11.77
CA LEU A 121 15.61 -4.90 -13.03
C LEU A 121 14.77 -6.01 -13.67
N ASP A 122 15.10 -7.28 -13.40
CA ASP A 122 14.54 -8.45 -14.04
C ASP A 122 14.21 -9.54 -13.01
N LEU A 123 13.06 -9.44 -12.33
CA LEU A 123 12.52 -10.50 -11.48
C LEU A 123 11.59 -11.37 -12.32
N TYR A 124 12.02 -12.57 -12.67
CA TYR A 124 11.27 -13.51 -13.49
C TYR A 124 10.32 -14.39 -12.67
N GLU A 125 9.38 -15.05 -13.36
CA GLU A 125 8.47 -16.04 -12.73
C GLU A 125 9.26 -17.22 -12.10
N SER A 126 10.36 -17.62 -12.73
CA SER A 126 11.25 -18.70 -12.25
C SER A 126 11.98 -18.36 -10.96
N ASP A 127 12.19 -17.07 -10.67
CA ASP A 127 12.91 -16.65 -9.47
C ASP A 127 12.06 -16.86 -8.21
N ASP A 128 12.72 -17.11 -7.09
CA ASP A 128 12.05 -17.19 -5.80
C ASP A 128 11.49 -15.82 -5.38
N ALA A 129 10.51 -15.85 -4.47
CA ALA A 129 10.02 -14.63 -3.84
C ALA A 129 11.14 -13.94 -3.07
N GLN A 130 11.29 -12.62 -3.28
CA GLN A 130 12.36 -11.84 -2.67
C GLN A 130 11.82 -10.72 -1.79
N ASP A 131 12.57 -10.40 -0.75
CA ASP A 131 12.28 -9.29 0.15
C ASP A 131 13.01 -8.02 -0.32
N PHE A 132 12.26 -6.94 -0.39
CA PHE A 132 12.74 -5.61 -0.74
C PHE A 132 12.49 -4.69 0.45
N THR A 133 13.55 -4.09 0.97
CA THR A 133 13.45 -3.06 2.01
C THR A 133 13.29 -1.71 1.35
N ILE A 134 12.20 -1.04 1.68
CA ILE A 134 11.87 0.28 1.20
C ILE A 134 12.04 1.29 2.33
N THR A 135 12.83 2.31 2.08
CA THR A 135 13.02 3.44 3.00
C THR A 135 12.46 4.69 2.34
N VAL A 136 11.63 5.43 3.07
CA VAL A 136 11.08 6.71 2.63
C VAL A 136 11.55 7.79 3.58
N THR A 137 12.06 8.89 3.00
CA THR A 137 12.48 10.08 3.74
C THR A 137 11.88 11.32 3.10
N GLY A 138 11.68 12.37 3.90
CA GLY A 138 11.34 13.68 3.40
C GLY A 138 12.57 14.42 2.83
N THR A 139 12.31 15.53 2.18
CA THR A 139 13.31 16.55 1.83
C THR A 139 13.11 17.76 2.73
N THR A 140 13.98 18.76 2.61
CA THR A 140 13.83 20.05 3.33
C THR A 140 12.50 20.72 3.00
N ASP A 141 12.11 20.69 1.71
CA ASP A 141 10.87 21.34 1.24
C ASP A 141 9.61 20.50 1.46
N ASN A 142 9.79 19.18 1.59
CA ASN A 142 8.70 18.23 1.85
C ASN A 142 9.12 17.24 2.94
N PRO A 143 9.20 17.68 4.22
CA PRO A 143 9.62 16.82 5.32
C PRO A 143 8.59 15.72 5.56
N LEU A 144 9.07 14.49 5.74
CA LEU A 144 8.21 13.37 6.15
C LEU A 144 7.85 13.55 7.63
N ASN A 145 6.58 13.74 7.90
CA ASN A 145 6.05 13.81 9.24
C ASN A 145 4.80 12.94 9.33
N ILE A 146 4.80 11.99 10.27
CA ILE A 146 3.66 11.12 10.55
C ILE A 146 3.34 11.28 12.04
N THR A 147 2.10 11.62 12.34
CA THR A 147 1.59 11.83 13.68
C THR A 147 0.40 10.91 13.96
N ALA A 148 0.05 10.74 15.23
CA ALA A 148 -1.09 9.91 15.60
C ALA A 148 -2.38 10.45 14.96
N GLY A 149 -3.17 9.54 14.39
CA GLY A 149 -4.39 9.85 13.65
C GLY A 149 -4.20 9.91 12.12
N ASP A 150 -2.97 10.09 11.64
CA ASP A 150 -2.70 10.17 10.21
C ASP A 150 -3.04 8.85 9.51
N THR A 151 -3.59 8.97 8.30
CA THR A 151 -3.72 7.83 7.38
C THR A 151 -2.48 7.74 6.50
N VAL A 152 -1.88 6.57 6.46
CA VAL A 152 -0.68 6.30 5.67
C VAL A 152 -1.03 5.25 4.61
N GLU A 153 -0.83 5.57 3.35
CA GLU A 153 -1.00 4.66 2.22
C GLU A 153 0.36 4.38 1.59
N PHE A 154 0.76 3.13 1.60
CA PHE A 154 1.97 2.67 0.93
C PHE A 154 1.60 1.95 -0.35
N LYS A 155 2.10 2.42 -1.49
CA LYS A 155 1.77 1.89 -2.81
C LYS A 155 2.97 1.26 -3.48
N TYR A 156 2.71 0.16 -4.17
CA TYR A 156 3.62 -0.49 -5.09
C TYR A 156 3.01 -0.51 -6.49
N TRP A 157 3.75 0.02 -7.46
CA TRP A 157 3.43 0.04 -8.87
C TRP A 157 4.26 -1.03 -9.58
N PRO A 158 3.73 -2.23 -9.86
CA PRO A 158 4.46 -3.22 -10.64
C PRO A 158 4.85 -2.64 -11.98
N ARG A 159 6.13 -2.68 -12.30
CA ARG A 159 6.67 -2.24 -13.58
C ARG A 159 7.15 -3.43 -14.37
N ILE A 160 6.86 -3.42 -15.65
CA ILE A 160 7.37 -4.40 -16.61
C ILE A 160 8.53 -3.73 -17.32
N GLN A 161 9.70 -4.36 -17.33
CA GLN A 161 10.79 -3.89 -18.16
C GLN A 161 10.46 -4.23 -19.63
N ALA A 162 10.27 -3.19 -20.45
CA ALA A 162 10.22 -3.40 -21.88
C ALA A 162 11.67 -3.62 -22.40
N SER A 163 11.83 -4.53 -23.33
CA SER A 163 13.11 -4.87 -23.96
C SER A 163 13.85 -3.71 -24.65
N SER A 164 13.26 -2.52 -24.66
CA SER A 164 13.81 -1.28 -25.21
C SER A 164 14.40 -0.31 -24.17
N GLY A 165 14.57 -0.74 -22.92
CA GLY A 165 15.12 0.10 -21.85
C GLY A 165 14.10 1.09 -21.23
N ASN A 166 12.92 1.22 -21.77
CA ASN A 166 11.84 1.99 -21.19
C ASN A 166 10.99 1.09 -20.29
N SER A 167 11.05 1.33 -18.99
CA SER A 167 10.12 0.68 -18.03
C SER A 167 8.70 1.10 -18.37
N GLY A 168 7.90 0.19 -18.91
CA GLY A 168 6.48 0.40 -19.16
C GLY A 168 5.76 0.63 -17.82
N TYR A 169 5.09 1.77 -17.68
CA TYR A 169 4.21 1.99 -16.55
C TYR A 169 2.95 1.16 -16.75
N THR A 170 2.66 0.28 -15.82
CA THR A 170 1.33 -0.31 -15.76
C THR A 170 0.40 0.67 -15.02
N ARG A 171 -0.88 0.69 -15.34
CA ARG A 171 -1.91 1.37 -14.54
C ARG A 171 -2.24 0.61 -13.26
N ALA A 172 -1.57 -0.50 -13.06
CA ALA A 172 -1.80 -1.44 -11.99
C ALA A 172 -1.02 -1.05 -10.75
N PHE A 173 -1.65 -1.05 -9.58
CA PHE A 173 -0.98 -0.82 -8.31
C PHE A 173 -1.63 -1.56 -7.14
N CYS A 174 -0.81 -1.83 -6.14
CA CYS A 174 -1.22 -2.35 -4.85
C CYS A 174 -1.07 -1.28 -3.79
N THR A 175 -2.06 -1.15 -2.90
CA THR A 175 -2.04 -0.19 -1.79
C THR A 175 -2.22 -0.91 -0.47
N TRP A 176 -1.34 -0.68 0.49
CA TRP A 176 -1.54 -1.05 1.89
C TRP A 176 -1.88 0.19 2.69
N LYS A 177 -3.02 0.14 3.38
CA LYS A 177 -3.52 1.23 4.22
C LYS A 177 -3.17 0.97 5.67
N MET A 178 -2.75 2.03 6.34
CA MET A 178 -2.32 2.04 7.72
C MET A 178 -2.90 3.27 8.42
N THR A 179 -3.09 3.17 9.73
CA THR A 179 -3.36 4.32 10.60
C THR A 179 -2.21 4.48 11.58
N ALA A 180 -1.72 5.69 11.72
CA ALA A 180 -0.71 6.03 12.69
C ALA A 180 -1.33 6.16 14.09
N LYS A 181 -0.77 5.47 15.08
CA LYS A 181 -1.21 5.53 16.46
C LYS A 181 -0.08 5.91 17.39
N ASP A 182 -0.39 6.67 18.41
CA ASP A 182 0.54 6.96 19.50
C ASP A 182 0.70 5.71 20.37
N ASN A 183 1.93 5.28 20.56
CA ASN A 183 2.31 4.17 21.43
C ASN A 183 3.15 4.65 22.63
N GLY A 184 2.92 5.87 23.07
CA GLY A 184 3.60 6.50 24.21
C GLY A 184 5.11 6.57 24.00
N SER A 185 5.88 5.99 24.93
CA SER A 185 7.36 5.99 24.88
C SER A 185 7.95 5.26 23.67
N SER A 186 7.18 4.43 23.00
CA SER A 186 7.60 3.69 21.81
C SER A 186 7.37 4.48 20.49
N GLY A 187 6.81 5.69 20.57
CA GLY A 187 6.58 6.57 19.44
C GLY A 187 5.34 6.20 18.61
N ILE A 188 5.42 6.35 17.30
CA ILE A 188 4.30 6.09 16.38
C ILE A 188 4.34 4.64 15.89
N THR A 189 3.23 3.92 16.04
CA THR A 189 2.99 2.63 15.40
C THR A 189 2.06 2.78 14.21
N LEU A 190 2.22 1.87 13.23
CA LEU A 190 1.41 1.82 12.01
C LEU A 190 0.61 0.51 11.99
N GLU A 191 -0.73 0.62 11.91
CA GLU A 191 -1.66 -0.53 11.99
C GLU A 191 -2.65 -0.56 10.83
#